data_60255b454c372542a8daa382739cc07c
#
_entry.id   60255b454c372542a8daa382739cc07c
#
_cell.length_a   1.000
_cell.length_b   1.000
_cell.length_c   1.000
_cell.angle_alpha   90.00
_cell.angle_beta   90.00
_cell.angle_gamma   90.00
#
_symmetry.space_group_name_H-M   'P 1'
#
loop_
_entity.id
_entity.type
_entity.pdbx_description
1 polymer ?
#
loop_
_entity_poly.entity_id
_entity_poly.type
_entity_poly.pdbx_seq_one_letter_code
_entity_poly.pdbx_strand_id
1 'polypeptide(L)'
;DKAYDLTKGTKSTKVIYFTANPNGEAELVTVLLRQTGSIKKLKFDLDFSDMIVKGRGSRGNIVTKYSVKRIELKEKGLSTLKPRKIWFDETVQRLNVDQRGELLGDFTSEDRLLIIDQNGIVKTVVPEITLHFNDAMIVLEKWDPKKPISVIYWEGEKELFYVKRFLIENTDKEEKVISDHSKSYLETVFTDYRPVVELVFAKKRGKERQENIEVK
;
A
#
# COMPACT_ATOMS: atom_id res chain seq x y z
N ASP A 1 -12.14 -27.61 -10.78
CA ASP A 1 -12.61 -27.35 -9.41
C ASP A 1 -11.46 -27.60 -8.43
N LYS A 2 -11.24 -26.68 -7.52
CA LYS A 2 -10.18 -26.75 -6.50
C LYS A 2 -10.82 -26.85 -5.12
N ALA A 3 -10.54 -27.94 -4.38
CA ALA A 3 -10.93 -28.07 -3.00
C ALA A 3 -9.90 -27.37 -2.08
N TYR A 4 -10.40 -26.74 -1.03
CA TYR A 4 -9.57 -26.07 -0.04
C TYR A 4 -9.87 -26.62 1.35
N ASP A 5 -8.83 -27.03 2.08
CA ASP A 5 -8.95 -27.40 3.49
C ASP A 5 -8.85 -26.13 4.37
N LEU A 6 -9.99 -25.71 4.94
CA LEU A 6 -10.07 -24.55 5.81
C LEU A 6 -9.52 -24.80 7.21
N THR A 7 -9.42 -26.08 7.62
CA THR A 7 -8.94 -26.49 8.95
C THR A 7 -7.47 -26.88 8.96
N LYS A 8 -6.84 -26.95 7.79
CA LYS A 8 -5.46 -27.40 7.59
C LYS A 8 -5.17 -28.78 8.18
N GLY A 9 -6.15 -29.66 8.17
CA GLY A 9 -6.01 -31.03 8.66
C GLY A 9 -5.81 -31.16 10.17
N THR A 10 -6.01 -30.10 10.96
CA THR A 10 -5.85 -30.14 12.41
C THR A 10 -6.98 -30.96 13.03
N LYS A 11 -6.63 -32.03 13.76
CA LYS A 11 -7.60 -32.91 14.45
C LYS A 11 -8.51 -32.10 15.37
N SER A 12 -9.79 -32.48 15.42
CA SER A 12 -10.82 -31.84 16.25
C SER A 12 -11.16 -30.39 15.88
N THR A 13 -10.60 -29.85 14.81
CA THR A 13 -10.97 -28.55 14.28
C THR A 13 -12.21 -28.68 13.39
N LYS A 14 -13.15 -27.76 13.53
CA LYS A 14 -14.36 -27.70 12.70
C LYS A 14 -14.73 -26.26 12.38
N VAL A 15 -15.29 -26.05 11.20
CA VAL A 15 -15.89 -24.79 10.79
C VAL A 15 -17.29 -24.72 11.40
N ILE A 16 -17.58 -23.70 12.19
CA ILE A 16 -18.88 -23.49 12.84
C ILE A 16 -19.69 -22.36 12.20
N TYR A 17 -19.05 -21.53 11.38
CA TYR A 17 -19.68 -20.51 10.56
C TYR A 17 -18.85 -20.29 9.30
N PHE A 18 -19.50 -20.13 8.18
CA PHE A 18 -18.88 -19.86 6.90
C PHE A 18 -19.80 -18.97 6.07
N THR A 19 -19.22 -18.01 5.40
CA THR A 19 -19.90 -17.15 4.44
C THR A 19 -19.04 -16.95 3.21
N ALA A 20 -19.69 -16.79 2.06
CA ALA A 20 -19.04 -16.50 0.77
C ALA A 20 -20.03 -15.70 -0.08
N ASN A 21 -20.08 -14.41 0.13
CA ASN A 21 -20.95 -13.55 -0.66
C ASN A 21 -20.31 -13.24 -2.01
N PRO A 22 -21.08 -13.32 -3.11
CA PRO A 22 -20.57 -13.09 -4.47
C PRO A 22 -19.89 -11.73 -4.67
N ASN A 23 -20.37 -10.72 -3.96
CA ASN A 23 -19.86 -9.34 -4.05
C ASN A 23 -18.84 -9.01 -2.94
N GLY A 24 -18.35 -10.00 -2.21
CA GLY A 24 -17.39 -9.81 -1.12
C GLY A 24 -17.93 -8.99 0.05
N GLU A 25 -19.28 -8.95 0.22
CA GLU A 25 -19.88 -8.29 1.39
C GLU A 25 -19.43 -8.99 2.67
N ALA A 26 -18.98 -8.21 3.63
CA ALA A 26 -18.71 -8.68 4.97
C ALA A 26 -19.97 -8.66 5.81
N GLU A 27 -20.14 -9.68 6.64
CA GLU A 27 -21.28 -9.71 7.55
C GLU A 27 -20.93 -9.18 8.93
N LEU A 28 -21.93 -8.59 9.56
CA LEU A 28 -21.98 -8.41 10.99
C LEU A 28 -22.60 -9.66 11.61
N VAL A 29 -21.86 -10.34 12.46
CA VAL A 29 -22.33 -11.57 13.12
C VAL A 29 -22.38 -11.40 14.62
N THR A 30 -23.33 -12.07 15.26
CA THR A 30 -23.40 -12.19 16.72
C THR A 30 -22.75 -13.51 17.14
N VAL A 31 -21.72 -13.42 17.96
CA VAL A 31 -21.03 -14.56 18.57
C VAL A 31 -21.64 -14.84 19.94
N LEU A 32 -22.20 -16.05 20.13
CA LEU A 32 -22.76 -16.50 21.41
C LEU A 32 -21.77 -17.46 22.07
N LEU A 33 -21.45 -17.20 23.32
CA LEU A 33 -20.52 -17.99 24.10
C LEU A 33 -21.27 -19.04 24.95
N ARG A 34 -20.56 -20.11 25.29
CA ARG A 34 -21.04 -21.06 26.30
C ARG A 34 -20.81 -20.45 27.67
N GLN A 35 -21.82 -20.56 28.55
CA GLN A 35 -21.68 -20.06 29.90
C GLN A 35 -20.65 -20.91 30.66
N THR A 36 -19.61 -20.26 31.14
CA THR A 36 -18.64 -20.80 32.09
C THR A 36 -18.47 -19.77 33.19
N GLY A 37 -18.28 -20.22 34.44
CA GLY A 37 -18.53 -19.48 35.68
C GLY A 37 -18.03 -18.03 35.81
N SER A 38 -17.09 -17.55 34.96
CA SER A 38 -16.52 -16.21 35.06
C SER A 38 -16.91 -15.24 33.93
N ILE A 39 -17.70 -15.69 32.97
CA ILE A 39 -18.03 -14.86 31.78
C ILE A 39 -19.26 -14.00 32.10
N LYS A 40 -19.05 -12.69 32.16
CA LYS A 40 -20.14 -11.72 32.38
C LYS A 40 -20.94 -11.40 31.11
N LYS A 41 -20.32 -11.42 29.94
CA LYS A 41 -20.92 -11.07 28.63
C LYS A 41 -20.96 -12.31 27.74
N LEU A 42 -22.15 -12.91 27.56
CA LEU A 42 -22.33 -14.16 26.82
C LEU A 42 -22.50 -13.97 25.31
N LYS A 43 -22.60 -12.73 24.83
CA LYS A 43 -22.70 -12.41 23.40
C LYS A 43 -21.95 -11.12 23.06
N PHE A 44 -21.40 -11.05 21.86
CA PHE A 44 -20.85 -9.85 21.28
C PHE A 44 -20.99 -9.90 19.76
N ASP A 45 -20.96 -8.74 19.15
CA ASP A 45 -21.00 -8.63 17.70
C ASP A 45 -19.57 -8.55 17.15
N LEU A 46 -19.38 -9.15 15.98
CA LEU A 46 -18.14 -9.17 15.25
C LEU A 46 -18.43 -8.74 13.82
N ASP A 47 -17.80 -7.65 13.39
CA ASP A 47 -17.87 -7.13 12.04
C ASP A 47 -16.70 -7.69 11.21
N PHE A 48 -17.00 -8.40 10.14
CA PHE A 48 -15.96 -8.94 9.27
C PHE A 48 -15.32 -7.87 8.39
N SER A 49 -15.95 -6.71 8.21
CA SER A 49 -15.37 -5.59 7.48
C SER A 49 -14.16 -4.97 8.20
N ASP A 50 -14.10 -5.09 9.53
CA ASP A 50 -12.99 -4.63 10.35
C ASP A 50 -11.76 -5.55 10.24
N MET A 51 -11.93 -6.73 9.63
CA MET A 51 -10.85 -7.70 9.53
C MET A 51 -9.98 -7.45 8.30
N ILE A 52 -8.68 -7.48 8.51
CA ILE A 52 -7.72 -7.40 7.41
C ILE A 52 -7.84 -8.66 6.55
N VAL A 53 -8.00 -8.49 5.25
CA VAL A 53 -7.94 -9.58 4.27
C VAL A 53 -6.51 -10.11 4.23
N LYS A 54 -6.34 -11.38 4.59
CA LYS A 54 -5.02 -12.04 4.64
C LYS A 54 -4.96 -13.17 3.62
N GLY A 55 -3.74 -13.48 3.22
CA GLY A 55 -3.49 -14.64 2.34
C GLY A 55 -4.03 -15.95 2.94
N ARG A 56 -4.47 -16.86 2.08
CA ARG A 56 -5.04 -18.17 2.43
C ARG A 56 -4.17 -19.01 3.39
N GLY A 57 -2.85 -18.83 3.37
CA GLY A 57 -1.91 -19.49 4.28
C GLY A 57 -1.95 -19.00 5.73
N SER A 58 -2.59 -17.86 6.00
CA SER A 58 -2.69 -17.27 7.33
C SER A 58 -3.55 -18.10 8.27
N ARG A 59 -3.23 -18.07 9.58
CA ARG A 59 -4.09 -18.66 10.63
C ARG A 59 -5.33 -17.83 10.93
N GLY A 60 -5.39 -16.58 10.45
CA GLY A 60 -6.47 -15.64 10.79
C GLY A 60 -6.29 -15.01 12.18
N ASN A 61 -7.38 -14.46 12.70
CA ASN A 61 -7.42 -13.76 13.99
C ASN A 61 -8.15 -14.60 15.03
N ILE A 62 -7.75 -14.44 16.30
CA ILE A 62 -8.45 -15.07 17.43
C ILE A 62 -9.72 -14.26 17.69
N VAL A 63 -10.88 -14.87 17.53
CA VAL A 63 -12.18 -14.24 17.81
C VAL A 63 -12.41 -14.09 19.30
N THR A 64 -12.13 -15.15 20.07
CA THR A 64 -12.30 -15.18 21.52
C THR A 64 -11.48 -16.32 22.13
N LYS A 65 -11.14 -16.19 23.40
CA LYS A 65 -10.53 -17.28 24.21
C LYS A 65 -11.57 -18.22 24.83
N TYR A 66 -12.84 -17.88 24.73
CA TYR A 66 -13.93 -18.64 25.35
C TYR A 66 -14.59 -19.58 24.35
N SER A 67 -15.22 -20.64 24.87
CA SER A 67 -15.95 -21.60 24.04
C SER A 67 -17.15 -20.96 23.36
N VAL A 68 -17.16 -20.98 22.03
CA VAL A 68 -18.29 -20.49 21.24
C VAL A 68 -19.42 -21.52 21.24
N LYS A 69 -20.65 -21.08 21.48
CA LYS A 69 -21.84 -21.91 21.38
C LYS A 69 -22.34 -21.94 19.94
N ARG A 70 -22.50 -20.76 19.32
CA ARG A 70 -22.91 -20.57 17.92
C ARG A 70 -22.57 -19.16 17.45
N ILE A 71 -22.60 -18.99 16.14
CA ILE A 71 -22.46 -17.69 15.46
C ILE A 71 -23.70 -17.52 14.59
N GLU A 72 -24.32 -16.35 14.67
CA GLU A 72 -25.55 -16.01 13.94
C GLU A 72 -25.29 -14.79 13.06
N LEU A 73 -25.77 -14.83 11.82
CA LEU A 73 -25.81 -13.65 10.98
C LEU A 73 -26.72 -12.60 11.62
N LYS A 74 -26.21 -11.38 11.78
CA LYS A 74 -26.99 -10.24 12.25
C LYS A 74 -27.44 -9.39 11.08
N GLU A 75 -26.49 -8.99 10.23
CA GLU A 75 -26.78 -8.25 9.01
C GLU A 75 -25.67 -8.41 7.98
N LYS A 76 -25.97 -8.20 6.69
CA LYS A 76 -24.99 -8.03 5.65
C LYS A 76 -24.30 -6.69 5.82
N GLY A 77 -22.98 -6.72 5.85
CA GLY A 77 -22.15 -5.53 5.94
C GLY A 77 -21.79 -4.93 4.58
N LEU A 78 -20.83 -4.06 4.61
CA LEU A 78 -20.31 -3.41 3.40
C LEU A 78 -19.45 -4.39 2.58
N SER A 79 -19.37 -4.12 1.25
CA SER A 79 -18.48 -4.87 0.39
C SER A 79 -17.02 -4.62 0.76
N THR A 80 -16.27 -5.70 1.01
CA THR A 80 -14.81 -5.63 1.24
C THR A 80 -14.03 -5.49 -0.07
N LEU A 81 -14.70 -5.63 -1.20
CA LEU A 81 -14.12 -5.43 -2.54
C LEU A 81 -14.21 -3.98 -3.01
N LYS A 82 -14.94 -3.11 -2.29
CA LYS A 82 -14.99 -1.68 -2.62
C LYS A 82 -13.63 -1.04 -2.37
N PRO A 83 -13.24 -0.10 -3.25
CA PRO A 83 -12.04 0.69 -3.02
C PRO A 83 -12.08 1.37 -1.65
N ARG A 84 -10.97 1.38 -0.94
CA ARG A 84 -10.79 2.12 0.31
C ARG A 84 -9.95 3.35 0.07
N LYS A 85 -10.39 4.46 0.61
CA LYS A 85 -9.57 5.67 0.63
C LYS A 85 -8.41 5.47 1.59
N ILE A 86 -7.22 5.84 1.14
CA ILE A 86 -5.98 5.76 1.92
C ILE A 86 -5.37 7.15 1.98
N TRP A 87 -5.00 7.55 3.19
CA TRP A 87 -4.30 8.81 3.48
C TRP A 87 -2.91 8.49 3.99
N PHE A 88 -2.00 9.43 3.79
CA PHE A 88 -0.67 9.41 4.35
C PHE A 88 -0.52 10.52 5.38
N ASP A 89 -0.20 10.14 6.60
CA ASP A 89 0.10 11.07 7.69
C ASP A 89 1.62 11.25 7.75
N GLU A 90 2.07 12.39 7.25
CA GLU A 90 3.48 12.77 7.19
C GLU A 90 4.10 12.90 8.59
N THR A 91 3.32 13.29 9.60
CA THR A 91 3.82 13.47 10.98
C THR A 91 4.27 12.16 11.62
N VAL A 92 3.54 11.08 11.35
CA VAL A 92 3.85 9.74 11.89
C VAL A 92 4.42 8.79 10.84
N GLN A 93 4.59 9.25 9.60
CA GLN A 93 5.12 8.49 8.46
C GLN A 93 4.38 7.17 8.24
N ARG A 94 3.02 7.23 8.25
CA ARG A 94 2.16 6.05 8.12
C ARG A 94 0.92 6.29 7.27
N LEU A 95 0.45 5.19 6.68
CA LEU A 95 -0.86 5.15 6.03
C LEU A 95 -1.97 5.07 7.08
N ASN A 96 -3.12 5.63 6.74
CA ASN A 96 -4.33 5.52 7.55
C ASN A 96 -5.60 5.56 6.69
N VAL A 97 -6.73 5.24 7.30
CA VAL A 97 -8.08 5.34 6.73
C VAL A 97 -8.95 6.37 7.46
N ASP A 98 -8.38 7.07 8.41
CA ASP A 98 -9.04 8.00 9.34
C ASP A 98 -9.04 9.44 8.82
N GLN A 99 -8.72 9.66 7.56
CA GLN A 99 -8.67 10.97 6.90
C GLN A 99 -7.61 11.93 7.48
N ARG A 100 -6.51 11.40 7.98
CA ARG A 100 -5.39 12.19 8.49
C ARG A 100 -4.30 12.34 7.43
N GLY A 101 -3.90 13.59 7.16
CA GLY A 101 -2.85 13.90 6.21
C GLY A 101 -3.34 13.96 4.76
N GLU A 102 -2.49 13.60 3.83
CA GLU A 102 -2.73 13.67 2.39
C GLU A 102 -3.52 12.46 1.89
N LEU A 103 -4.54 12.69 1.04
CA LEU A 103 -5.29 11.63 0.38
C LEU A 103 -4.49 11.08 -0.81
N LEU A 104 -4.06 9.84 -0.73
CA LEU A 104 -3.37 9.15 -1.84
C LEU A 104 -4.34 8.58 -2.89
N GLY A 105 -5.62 8.42 -2.55
CA GLY A 105 -6.67 7.96 -3.46
C GLY A 105 -7.47 6.76 -2.97
N ASP A 106 -8.24 6.20 -3.90
CA ASP A 106 -9.05 4.99 -3.68
C ASP A 106 -8.25 3.76 -4.11
N PHE A 107 -8.12 2.78 -3.22
CA PHE A 107 -7.33 1.56 -3.44
C PHE A 107 -8.18 0.31 -3.36
N THR A 108 -8.05 -0.56 -4.35
CA THR A 108 -8.55 -1.94 -4.36
C THR A 108 -7.47 -2.90 -3.88
N SER A 109 -7.77 -4.20 -3.84
CA SER A 109 -6.79 -5.25 -3.50
C SER A 109 -5.65 -5.40 -4.52
N GLU A 110 -5.85 -4.92 -5.73
CA GLU A 110 -4.89 -5.01 -6.84
C GLU A 110 -3.99 -3.79 -6.95
N ASP A 111 -4.40 -2.69 -6.32
CA ASP A 111 -3.67 -1.43 -6.38
C ASP A 111 -2.41 -1.46 -5.51
N ARG A 112 -1.41 -0.73 -5.95
CA ARG A 112 -0.12 -0.61 -5.26
C ARG A 112 0.25 0.85 -5.05
N LEU A 113 1.14 1.08 -4.11
CA LEU A 113 1.83 2.34 -3.91
C LEU A 113 3.17 2.31 -4.65
N LEU A 114 3.51 3.40 -5.30
CA LEU A 114 4.84 3.70 -5.80
C LEU A 114 5.60 4.48 -4.73
N ILE A 115 6.81 4.04 -4.44
CA ILE A 115 7.73 4.71 -3.52
C ILE A 115 9.03 4.98 -4.26
N ILE A 116 9.52 6.21 -4.16
CA ILE A 116 10.85 6.59 -4.67
C ILE A 116 11.56 7.34 -3.54
N ASP A 117 12.82 7.00 -3.30
CA ASP A 117 13.65 7.66 -2.30
C ASP A 117 14.72 8.57 -2.92
N GLN A 118 15.39 9.35 -2.08
CA GLN A 118 16.46 10.28 -2.47
C GLN A 118 17.68 9.60 -3.12
N ASN A 119 17.87 8.30 -2.89
CA ASN A 119 18.96 7.52 -3.47
C ASN A 119 18.61 6.98 -4.87
N GLY A 120 17.42 7.31 -5.37
CA GLY A 120 16.89 6.79 -6.63
C GLY A 120 16.50 5.32 -6.56
N ILE A 121 16.13 4.82 -5.38
CA ILE A 121 15.55 3.51 -5.21
C ILE A 121 14.06 3.60 -5.41
N VAL A 122 13.53 2.75 -6.26
CA VAL A 122 12.11 2.66 -6.61
C VAL A 122 11.58 1.29 -6.22
N LYS A 123 10.37 1.26 -5.66
CA LYS A 123 9.64 0.02 -5.40
C LYS A 123 8.13 0.23 -5.44
N THR A 124 7.39 -0.84 -5.68
CA THR A 124 5.94 -0.86 -5.50
C THR A 124 5.57 -1.77 -4.34
N VAL A 125 4.61 -1.34 -3.52
CA VAL A 125 4.19 -2.10 -2.34
C VAL A 125 2.67 -2.18 -2.24
N VAL A 126 2.17 -3.24 -1.60
CA VAL A 126 0.76 -3.30 -1.21
C VAL A 126 0.50 -2.26 -0.12
N PRO A 127 -0.57 -1.45 -0.22
CA PRO A 127 -0.85 -0.39 0.75
C PRO A 127 -1.38 -0.94 2.08
N GLU A 128 -0.48 -1.37 2.95
CA GLU A 128 -0.82 -1.84 4.30
C GLU A 128 -0.66 -0.70 5.31
N ILE A 129 -1.66 -0.48 6.16
CA ILE A 129 -1.64 0.57 7.20
C ILE A 129 -0.56 0.35 8.26
N THR A 130 0.05 -0.85 8.29
CA THR A 130 1.17 -1.18 9.18
C THR A 130 2.52 -0.72 8.63
N LEU A 131 2.58 -0.32 7.34
CA LEU A 131 3.81 0.20 6.73
C LEU A 131 4.27 1.47 7.43
N HIS A 132 5.56 1.55 7.62
CA HIS A 132 6.26 2.75 8.08
C HIS A 132 7.21 3.21 6.99
N PHE A 133 7.15 4.49 6.69
CA PHE A 133 8.00 5.12 5.68
C PHE A 133 9.13 5.87 6.36
N ASN A 134 10.22 6.08 5.66
CA ASN A 134 11.38 6.83 6.17
C ASN A 134 11.44 8.23 5.54
N ASP A 135 12.22 9.10 6.15
CA ASP A 135 12.38 10.50 5.73
C ASP A 135 13.12 10.64 4.39
N ALA A 136 13.73 9.56 3.89
CA ALA A 136 14.39 9.58 2.57
C ALA A 136 13.38 9.42 1.41
N MET A 137 12.13 9.11 1.69
CA MET A 137 11.06 9.00 0.70
C MET A 137 10.72 10.39 0.13
N ILE A 138 10.74 10.52 -1.19
CA ILE A 138 10.42 11.76 -1.91
C ILE A 138 9.17 11.65 -2.78
N VAL A 139 8.75 10.41 -3.11
CA VAL A 139 7.51 10.14 -3.83
C VAL A 139 6.75 9.03 -3.14
N LEU A 140 5.50 9.29 -2.85
CA LEU A 140 4.53 8.31 -2.39
C LEU A 140 3.21 8.57 -3.10
N GLU A 141 2.84 7.72 -4.05
CA GLU A 141 1.58 7.87 -4.78
C GLU A 141 0.99 6.53 -5.16
N LYS A 142 -0.28 6.52 -5.56
CA LYS A 142 -0.89 5.34 -6.16
C LYS A 142 -0.17 5.02 -7.47
N TRP A 143 0.37 3.79 -7.58
CA TRP A 143 1.07 3.34 -8.77
C TRP A 143 0.12 3.16 -9.96
N ASP A 144 0.49 3.74 -11.09
CA ASP A 144 -0.13 3.51 -12.39
C ASP A 144 0.90 2.91 -13.35
N PRO A 145 0.73 1.65 -13.82
CA PRO A 145 1.69 1.00 -14.71
C PRO A 145 1.85 1.67 -16.08
N LYS A 146 0.92 2.55 -16.45
CA LYS A 146 0.94 3.27 -17.73
C LYS A 146 1.53 4.68 -17.60
N LYS A 147 1.74 5.13 -16.37
CA LYS A 147 2.27 6.47 -16.07
C LYS A 147 3.78 6.44 -16.05
N PRO A 148 4.46 7.06 -17.03
CA PRO A 148 5.92 7.11 -17.05
C PRO A 148 6.44 8.07 -15.97
N ILE A 149 7.58 7.73 -15.41
CA ILE A 149 8.31 8.54 -14.46
C ILE A 149 9.51 9.16 -15.17
N SER A 150 9.74 10.44 -14.91
CA SER A 150 10.90 11.16 -15.42
C SER A 150 11.81 11.52 -14.26
N VAL A 151 13.11 11.25 -14.40
CA VAL A 151 14.10 11.58 -13.37
C VAL A 151 15.24 12.40 -13.99
N ILE A 152 15.72 13.37 -13.24
CA ILE A 152 16.99 14.05 -13.52
C ILE A 152 17.94 13.67 -12.40
N TYR A 153 19.11 13.22 -12.74
CA TYR A 153 20.13 12.82 -11.79
C TYR A 153 21.53 13.20 -12.22
N TRP A 154 22.37 13.43 -11.23
CA TRP A 154 23.79 13.62 -11.44
C TRP A 154 24.50 12.27 -11.53
N GLU A 155 25.23 12.06 -12.58
CA GLU A 155 26.08 10.89 -12.76
C GLU A 155 27.49 11.21 -12.31
N GLY A 156 27.96 10.57 -11.25
CA GLY A 156 29.18 10.96 -10.55
C GLY A 156 30.47 10.55 -11.21
N GLU A 157 30.48 9.59 -12.14
CA GLU A 157 31.67 9.19 -12.89
C GLU A 157 31.97 10.16 -14.02
N LYS A 158 30.95 10.55 -14.78
CA LYS A 158 31.09 11.45 -15.95
C LYS A 158 30.90 12.92 -15.58
N GLU A 159 30.45 13.19 -14.34
CA GLU A 159 30.19 14.54 -13.85
C GLU A 159 29.21 15.33 -14.75
N LEU A 160 28.11 14.67 -15.14
CA LEU A 160 27.07 15.22 -16.00
C LEU A 160 25.68 14.95 -15.44
N PHE A 161 24.75 15.84 -15.74
CA PHE A 161 23.34 15.59 -15.51
C PHE A 161 22.75 14.74 -16.64
N TYR A 162 21.96 13.73 -16.22
CA TYR A 162 21.19 12.89 -17.11
C TYR A 162 19.70 13.05 -16.83
N VAL A 163 18.92 13.01 -17.88
CA VAL A 163 17.47 12.88 -17.82
C VAL A 163 17.09 11.55 -18.44
N LYS A 164 16.19 10.82 -17.78
CA LYS A 164 15.58 9.62 -18.36
C LYS A 164 14.13 9.51 -17.98
N ARG A 165 13.39 8.81 -18.84
CA ARG A 165 11.98 8.54 -18.67
C ARG A 165 11.71 7.05 -18.88
N PHE A 166 10.92 6.45 -18.02
CA PHE A 166 10.69 5.01 -18.03
C PHE A 166 9.38 4.67 -17.36
N LEU A 167 8.88 3.47 -17.61
CA LEU A 167 7.76 2.87 -16.87
C LEU A 167 8.31 2.02 -15.73
N ILE A 168 7.63 2.06 -14.60
CA ILE A 168 7.94 1.17 -13.47
C ILE A 168 7.14 -0.11 -13.66
N GLU A 169 7.83 -1.24 -13.71
CA GLU A 169 7.21 -2.55 -13.68
C GLU A 169 6.75 -2.90 -12.25
N ASN A 170 5.72 -3.74 -12.14
CA ASN A 170 5.26 -4.20 -10.84
C ASN A 170 6.31 -5.12 -10.21
N THR A 171 7.00 -4.63 -9.21
CA THR A 171 8.02 -5.40 -8.51
C THR A 171 7.97 -5.11 -7.01
N ASP A 172 8.02 -6.17 -6.20
CA ASP A 172 8.21 -6.07 -4.75
C ASP A 172 9.69 -5.85 -4.38
N LYS A 173 10.58 -5.88 -5.38
CA LYS A 173 12.02 -5.67 -5.21
C LYS A 173 12.36 -4.20 -5.37
N GLU A 174 13.32 -3.76 -4.59
CA GLU A 174 13.92 -2.45 -4.76
C GLU A 174 14.77 -2.42 -6.02
N GLU A 175 14.57 -1.40 -6.83
CA GLU A 175 15.32 -1.17 -8.06
C GLU A 175 15.96 0.22 -8.02
N LYS A 176 17.26 0.29 -8.25
CA LYS A 176 17.96 1.57 -8.34
C LYS A 176 17.89 2.10 -9.76
N VAL A 177 17.28 3.25 -9.92
CA VAL A 177 17.04 3.87 -11.25
C VAL A 177 18.07 4.91 -11.66
N ILE A 178 19.06 5.17 -10.82
CA ILE A 178 20.21 6.03 -11.14
C ILE A 178 21.51 5.21 -11.14
N SER A 179 22.63 5.81 -11.57
CA SER A 179 23.95 5.16 -11.56
C SER A 179 24.38 4.76 -10.14
N ASP A 180 25.04 3.60 -10.02
CA ASP A 180 25.57 3.09 -8.75
C ASP A 180 26.83 3.80 -8.24
N HIS A 181 27.37 4.75 -9.00
CA HIS A 181 28.55 5.48 -8.59
C HIS A 181 28.28 6.28 -7.31
N SER A 182 29.23 6.28 -6.36
CA SER A 182 29.05 6.84 -5.01
C SER A 182 28.74 8.33 -4.95
N LYS A 183 29.12 9.08 -6.01
CA LYS A 183 28.82 10.51 -6.15
C LYS A 183 27.57 10.79 -6.96
N SER A 184 26.87 9.75 -7.43
CA SER A 184 25.61 9.92 -8.15
C SER A 184 24.48 10.18 -7.18
N TYR A 185 23.61 11.12 -7.52
CA TYR A 185 22.42 11.45 -6.71
C TYR A 185 21.23 11.83 -7.58
N LEU A 186 20.06 11.61 -7.06
CA LEU A 186 18.79 11.99 -7.66
C LEU A 186 18.56 13.48 -7.41
N GLU A 187 18.49 14.29 -8.49
CA GLU A 187 18.22 15.72 -8.39
C GLU A 187 16.72 15.99 -8.26
N THR A 188 15.92 15.36 -9.13
CA THR A 188 14.47 15.54 -9.11
C THR A 188 13.73 14.40 -9.79
N VAL A 189 12.49 14.21 -9.40
CA VAL A 189 11.55 13.22 -9.96
C VAL A 189 10.28 13.93 -10.39
N PHE A 190 9.76 13.55 -11.53
CA PHE A 190 8.44 13.99 -12.02
C PHE A 190 7.59 12.76 -12.31
N THR A 191 6.42 12.76 -11.74
CA THR A 191 5.39 11.74 -12.01
C THR A 191 4.31 12.26 -12.96
N ASP A 192 4.42 13.49 -13.45
CA ASP A 192 3.54 14.04 -14.48
C ASP A 192 3.78 13.42 -15.84
N TYR A 193 2.74 13.38 -16.67
CA TYR A 193 2.81 12.72 -17.98
C TYR A 193 3.83 13.34 -18.94
N ARG A 194 3.95 14.67 -18.96
CA ARG A 194 4.92 15.42 -19.79
C ARG A 194 5.41 16.65 -19.03
N PRO A 195 6.34 16.48 -18.08
CA PRO A 195 6.85 17.61 -17.32
C PRO A 195 7.67 18.52 -18.23
N VAL A 196 7.50 19.83 -18.04
CA VAL A 196 8.37 20.85 -18.61
C VAL A 196 9.33 21.29 -17.50
N VAL A 197 10.61 21.16 -17.75
CA VAL A 197 11.66 21.46 -16.78
C VAL A 197 12.44 22.69 -17.22
N GLU A 198 12.55 23.66 -16.34
CA GLU A 198 13.40 24.82 -16.53
C GLU A 198 14.80 24.55 -15.99
N LEU A 199 15.80 24.60 -16.86
CA LEU A 199 17.21 24.49 -16.48
C LEU A 199 17.78 25.89 -16.29
N VAL A 200 18.24 26.18 -15.09
CA VAL A 200 18.91 27.44 -14.75
C VAL A 200 20.40 27.17 -14.64
N PHE A 201 21.17 27.69 -15.57
CA PHE A 201 22.60 27.51 -15.59
C PHE A 201 23.32 28.48 -14.66
N ALA A 202 24.45 28.06 -14.10
CA ALA A 202 25.31 28.94 -13.33
C ALA A 202 25.74 30.18 -14.16
N LYS A 203 25.72 31.34 -13.51
CA LYS A 203 26.06 32.60 -14.16
C LYS A 203 27.46 32.55 -14.77
N LYS A 204 27.54 32.80 -16.05
CA LYS A 204 28.82 32.97 -16.74
C LYS A 204 28.96 34.43 -17.20
N ARG A 205 30.00 35.14 -16.74
CA ARG A 205 30.23 36.54 -17.04
C ARG A 205 29.05 37.49 -16.73
N GLY A 206 28.32 37.22 -15.62
CA GLY A 206 27.21 38.07 -15.17
C GLY A 206 25.89 37.89 -15.95
N LYS A 207 25.80 36.96 -16.92
CA LYS A 207 24.60 36.65 -17.67
C LYS A 207 23.99 35.32 -17.17
N GLU A 208 22.71 35.33 -16.87
CA GLU A 208 21.94 34.13 -16.65
C GLU A 208 21.50 33.51 -17.96
N ARG A 209 21.55 32.20 -18.08
CA ARG A 209 20.96 31.46 -19.19
C ARG A 209 19.96 30.48 -18.61
N GLN A 210 18.73 30.50 -19.16
CA GLN A 210 17.67 29.57 -18.85
C GLN A 210 17.28 28.82 -20.12
N GLU A 211 16.93 27.56 -19.98
CA GLU A 211 16.48 26.72 -21.07
C GLU A 211 15.38 25.80 -20.58
N ASN A 212 14.28 25.74 -21.30
CA ASN A 212 13.18 24.85 -20.99
C ASN A 212 13.34 23.55 -21.78
N ILE A 213 13.24 22.43 -21.09
CA ILE A 213 13.28 21.10 -21.71
C ILE A 213 11.94 20.42 -21.47
N GLU A 214 11.27 20.02 -22.54
CA GLU A 214 10.12 19.12 -22.47
C GLU A 214 10.64 17.67 -22.44
N VAL A 215 10.33 16.94 -21.38
CA VAL A 215 10.70 15.52 -21.24
C VAL A 215 9.65 14.68 -21.96
N LYS A 216 10.01 14.17 -23.13
CA LYS A 216 9.13 13.38 -24.02
C LYS A 216 9.23 11.89 -23.75
#